data_11c3fd3ad2af6c138ed62872540acff5
#
_entry.id   11c3fd3ad2af6c138ed62872540acff5
#
_cell.length_a   1.000
_cell.length_b   1.000
_cell.length_c   1.000
_cell.angle_alpha   90.00
_cell.angle_beta   90.00
_cell.angle_gamma   90.00
#
_symmetry.space_group_name_H-M   'P 1'
#
loop_
_entity.id
_entity.type
_entity.pdbx_description
1 polymer ?
#
loop_
_entity_poly.entity_id
_entity_poly.type
_entity_poly.pdbx_seq_one_letter_code
_entity_poly.pdbx_strand_id
1 'polypeptide(L)'
;VYKRQVRGPDKKLMSQLKAAVEAIRAEVDIHIACSLGMLTDEQADELAAMGIHRYNHNLETARSYFLNVVTSHTWEVRRATLERVRSRGIKLCCGGIIGLGESIEQRAEFATQLAELGPTEVPINFLNPRPGTPFENLPLVSMEDALRTVAAFRFALPKSTIRFAGGREITLGDEGMRDGLTGGINGFIAGNYLTTLGCSAENDLDMLSELHIPIREKKDVQ
;
A
#
# COMPACT_ATOMS: atom_id res chain seq x y z
N VAL A 1 -17.22 -10.67 1.88
CA VAL A 1 -17.53 -9.35 2.44
C VAL A 1 -17.18 -8.31 1.39
N TYR A 2 -18.19 -7.87 0.65
CA TYR A 2 -18.02 -6.69 -0.21
C TYR A 2 -17.83 -5.49 0.71
N LYS A 3 -16.59 -5.05 0.90
CA LYS A 3 -16.36 -3.70 1.40
C LYS A 3 -17.06 -2.77 0.42
N ARG A 4 -18.02 -1.97 0.91
CA ARG A 4 -18.48 -0.79 0.18
C ARG A 4 -17.27 0.11 -0.04
N GLN A 5 -16.52 -0.16 -1.10
CA GLN A 5 -15.54 0.80 -1.58
C GLN A 5 -16.35 1.96 -2.16
N VAL A 6 -16.34 3.06 -1.46
CA VAL A 6 -16.90 4.32 -1.97
C VAL A 6 -16.07 4.65 -3.19
N ARG A 7 -16.71 4.87 -4.34
CA ARG A 7 -16.03 5.23 -5.59
C ARG A 7 -15.24 6.54 -5.45
N GLY A 8 -15.71 7.42 -4.59
CA GLY A 8 -15.12 8.67 -4.15
C GLY A 8 -15.97 9.26 -3.02
N PRO A 9 -15.45 10.20 -2.22
CA PRO A 9 -16.20 10.81 -1.14
C PRO A 9 -17.29 11.75 -1.68
N ASP A 10 -18.45 11.73 -1.04
CA ASP A 10 -19.47 12.74 -1.26
C ASP A 10 -19.25 13.98 -0.36
N LYS A 11 -20.04 15.04 -0.55
CA LYS A 11 -19.93 16.28 0.24
C LYS A 11 -20.13 16.05 1.74
N LYS A 12 -21.02 15.12 2.10
CA LYS A 12 -21.29 14.79 3.50
C LYS A 12 -20.06 14.13 4.14
N LEU A 13 -19.46 13.17 3.47
CA LEU A 13 -18.24 12.49 3.94
C LEU A 13 -17.07 13.48 4.06
N MET A 14 -16.90 14.40 3.09
CA MET A 14 -15.86 15.43 3.16
C MET A 14 -16.06 16.38 4.36
N SER A 15 -17.30 16.79 4.65
CA SER A 15 -17.60 17.60 5.82
C SER A 15 -17.33 16.86 7.14
N GLN A 16 -17.70 15.59 7.22
CA GLN A 16 -17.41 14.75 8.39
C GLN A 16 -15.90 14.53 8.58
N LEU A 17 -15.19 14.32 7.50
CA LEU A 17 -13.72 14.18 7.52
C LEU A 17 -13.07 15.46 8.07
N LYS A 18 -13.50 16.64 7.59
CA LYS A 18 -12.99 17.92 8.07
C LYS A 18 -13.14 18.06 9.57
N ALA A 19 -14.35 17.84 10.09
CA ALA A 19 -14.62 17.89 11.53
C ALA A 19 -13.77 16.88 12.33
N ALA A 20 -13.60 15.66 11.80
CA ALA A 20 -12.76 14.65 12.44
C ALA A 20 -11.26 15.04 12.45
N VAL A 21 -10.74 15.59 11.36
CA VAL A 21 -9.36 16.08 11.28
C VAL A 21 -9.11 17.22 12.26
N GLU A 22 -10.03 18.17 12.34
CA GLU A 22 -9.97 19.30 13.30
C GLU A 22 -9.94 18.78 14.74
N ALA A 23 -10.84 17.85 15.10
CA ALA A 23 -10.91 17.26 16.43
C ALA A 23 -9.63 16.48 16.79
N ILE A 24 -9.10 15.65 15.87
CA ILE A 24 -7.87 14.90 16.10
C ILE A 24 -6.69 15.84 16.35
N ARG A 25 -6.57 16.90 15.56
CA ARG A 25 -5.45 17.85 15.69
C ARG A 25 -5.50 18.70 16.94
N ALA A 26 -6.71 18.91 17.49
CA ALA A 26 -6.87 19.60 18.77
C ALA A 26 -6.36 18.77 19.96
N GLU A 27 -6.37 17.44 19.83
CA GLU A 27 -6.01 16.53 20.93
C GLU A 27 -4.60 15.94 20.81
N VAL A 28 -4.13 15.67 19.55
CA VAL A 28 -2.86 14.95 19.34
C VAL A 28 -2.10 15.49 18.14
N ASP A 29 -0.78 15.59 18.29
CA ASP A 29 0.14 15.86 17.18
C ASP A 29 0.49 14.56 16.46
N ILE A 30 -0.26 14.28 15.38
CA ILE A 30 -0.11 13.06 14.58
C ILE A 30 -0.28 13.35 13.09
N HIS A 31 0.44 12.59 12.25
CA HIS A 31 0.22 12.60 10.82
C HIS A 31 -1.08 11.87 10.45
N ILE A 32 -1.95 12.54 9.71
CA ILE A 32 -3.23 11.97 9.27
C ILE A 32 -3.10 11.47 7.84
N ALA A 33 -3.46 10.21 7.60
CA ALA A 33 -3.56 9.60 6.29
C ALA A 33 -5.02 9.28 5.94
N CYS A 34 -5.39 9.46 4.67
CA CYS A 34 -6.74 9.17 4.17
C CYS A 34 -6.73 8.09 3.08
N SER A 35 -7.83 7.34 3.00
CA SER A 35 -8.11 6.37 1.94
C SER A 35 -9.58 6.49 1.53
N LEU A 36 -9.88 7.37 0.57
CA LEU A 36 -11.25 7.79 0.21
C LEU A 36 -11.65 7.39 -1.21
N GLY A 37 -10.82 6.58 -1.91
CA GLY A 37 -11.08 6.20 -3.29
C GLY A 37 -10.58 7.26 -4.30
N MET A 38 -11.33 7.45 -5.39
CA MET A 38 -10.98 8.40 -6.44
C MET A 38 -11.43 9.81 -6.05
N LEU A 39 -10.58 10.80 -6.32
CA LEU A 39 -10.83 12.20 -5.96
C LEU A 39 -11.00 13.07 -7.20
N THR A 40 -11.82 14.11 -7.09
CA THR A 40 -11.80 15.26 -7.99
C THR A 40 -10.70 16.23 -7.61
N ASP A 41 -10.44 17.24 -8.44
CA ASP A 41 -9.45 18.28 -8.13
C ASP A 41 -9.86 19.09 -6.90
N GLU A 42 -11.13 19.46 -6.78
CA GLU A 42 -11.69 20.19 -5.63
C GLU A 42 -11.53 19.40 -4.33
N GLN A 43 -11.80 18.10 -4.37
CA GLN A 43 -11.63 17.23 -3.19
C GLN A 43 -10.17 17.11 -2.77
N ALA A 44 -9.24 17.05 -3.74
CA ALA A 44 -7.82 17.04 -3.43
C ALA A 44 -7.35 18.39 -2.85
N ASP A 45 -7.90 19.52 -3.32
CA ASP A 45 -7.66 20.85 -2.74
C ASP A 45 -8.17 20.93 -1.29
N GLU A 46 -9.37 20.40 -1.03
CA GLU A 46 -9.92 20.34 0.33
C GLU A 46 -9.05 19.51 1.26
N LEU A 47 -8.56 18.34 0.81
CA LEU A 47 -7.66 17.49 1.62
C LEU A 47 -6.32 18.20 1.93
N ALA A 48 -5.76 18.91 0.97
CA ALA A 48 -4.56 19.71 1.19
C ALA A 48 -4.80 20.85 2.19
N ALA A 49 -5.93 21.56 2.06
CA ALA A 49 -6.35 22.60 3.00
C ALA A 49 -6.59 22.07 4.44
N MET A 50 -7.10 20.84 4.57
CA MET A 50 -7.20 20.17 5.88
C MET A 50 -5.81 19.74 6.41
N GLY A 51 -4.76 19.84 5.60
CA GLY A 51 -3.40 19.40 5.94
C GLY A 51 -3.26 17.89 6.08
N ILE A 52 -3.96 17.13 5.26
CA ILE A 52 -3.77 15.68 5.18
C ILE A 52 -2.33 15.41 4.77
N HIS A 53 -1.64 14.60 5.55
CA HIS A 53 -0.22 14.34 5.37
C HIS A 53 0.03 13.33 4.24
N ARG A 54 -0.83 12.30 4.14
CA ARG A 54 -0.65 11.19 3.18
C ARG A 54 -1.98 10.68 2.66
N TYR A 55 -1.96 10.26 1.42
CA TYR A 55 -3.11 9.62 0.76
C TYR A 55 -2.78 8.20 0.34
N ASN A 56 -3.61 7.24 0.75
CA ASN A 56 -3.47 5.83 0.43
C ASN A 56 -4.37 5.49 -0.76
N HIS A 57 -3.77 5.16 -1.89
CA HIS A 57 -4.49 4.74 -3.08
C HIS A 57 -3.60 3.84 -3.95
N ASN A 58 -3.90 2.55 -3.98
CA ASN A 58 -3.12 1.58 -4.73
C ASN A 58 -3.40 1.65 -6.23
N LEU A 59 -2.41 1.34 -7.06
CA LEU A 59 -2.59 0.99 -8.47
C LEU A 59 -3.01 -0.47 -8.65
N GLU A 60 -2.82 -1.31 -7.66
CA GLU A 60 -3.11 -2.74 -7.52
C GLU A 60 -2.17 -3.63 -8.34
N THR A 61 -1.93 -3.34 -9.61
CA THR A 61 -1.06 -4.11 -10.51
C THR A 61 -0.56 -3.24 -11.67
N ALA A 62 0.23 -3.80 -12.57
CA ALA A 62 0.69 -3.12 -13.78
C ALA A 62 -0.47 -2.68 -14.67
N ARG A 63 -0.27 -1.59 -15.42
CA ARG A 63 -1.25 -1.07 -16.37
C ARG A 63 -1.68 -2.11 -17.39
N SER A 64 -0.71 -2.84 -17.94
CA SER A 64 -0.96 -3.88 -18.96
C SER A 64 -1.82 -5.04 -18.45
N TYR A 65 -1.82 -5.28 -17.14
CA TYR A 65 -2.57 -6.37 -16.52
C TYR A 65 -3.86 -5.92 -15.82
N PHE A 66 -4.03 -4.62 -15.61
CA PHE A 66 -5.07 -4.06 -14.74
C PHE A 66 -6.51 -4.49 -15.09
N LEU A 67 -6.85 -4.57 -16.36
CA LEU A 67 -8.21 -4.96 -16.79
C LEU A 67 -8.54 -6.44 -16.53
N ASN A 68 -7.55 -7.29 -16.27
CA ASN A 68 -7.77 -8.66 -15.81
C ASN A 68 -8.19 -8.72 -14.34
N VAL A 69 -7.93 -7.64 -13.58
CA VAL A 69 -8.20 -7.56 -12.14
C VAL A 69 -9.41 -6.68 -11.82
N VAL A 70 -9.53 -5.55 -12.53
CA VAL A 70 -10.53 -4.52 -12.25
C VAL A 70 -11.29 -4.17 -13.54
N THR A 71 -12.63 -4.33 -13.49
CA THR A 71 -13.52 -4.05 -14.62
C THR A 71 -14.36 -2.79 -14.44
N SER A 72 -14.39 -2.21 -13.25
CA SER A 72 -15.26 -1.07 -12.90
C SER A 72 -14.69 0.31 -13.25
N HIS A 73 -13.39 0.40 -13.48
CA HIS A 73 -12.67 1.63 -13.84
C HIS A 73 -11.30 1.28 -14.42
N THR A 74 -10.61 2.25 -15.03
CA THR A 74 -9.29 2.03 -15.63
C THR A 74 -8.15 2.35 -14.69
N TRP A 75 -6.97 1.88 -15.01
CA TRP A 75 -5.73 2.17 -14.31
C TRP A 75 -5.40 3.68 -14.31
N GLU A 76 -5.69 4.36 -15.43
CA GLU A 76 -5.47 5.80 -15.60
C GLU A 76 -6.30 6.63 -14.62
N VAL A 77 -7.51 6.20 -14.29
CA VAL A 77 -8.35 6.89 -13.30
C VAL A 77 -7.71 6.84 -11.90
N ARG A 78 -7.09 5.70 -11.54
CA ARG A 78 -6.34 5.58 -10.29
C ARG A 78 -5.09 6.46 -10.29
N ARG A 79 -4.30 6.38 -11.37
CA ARG A 79 -3.10 7.21 -11.55
C ARG A 79 -3.44 8.70 -11.47
N ALA A 80 -4.48 9.14 -12.15
CA ALA A 80 -4.90 10.54 -12.12
C ALA A 80 -5.23 11.04 -10.71
N THR A 81 -5.85 10.19 -9.87
CA THR A 81 -6.08 10.53 -8.45
C THR A 81 -4.77 10.74 -7.70
N LEU A 82 -3.79 9.85 -7.89
CA LEU A 82 -2.46 9.96 -7.26
C LEU A 82 -1.72 11.23 -7.71
N GLU A 83 -1.78 11.56 -8.99
CA GLU A 83 -1.16 12.77 -9.55
C GLU A 83 -1.79 14.05 -9.00
N ARG A 84 -3.13 14.10 -8.88
CA ARG A 84 -3.85 15.21 -8.23
C ARG A 84 -3.40 15.44 -6.80
N VAL A 85 -3.30 14.38 -6.04
CA VAL A 85 -2.90 14.44 -4.62
C VAL A 85 -1.44 14.88 -4.51
N ARG A 86 -0.55 14.29 -5.32
CA ARG A 86 0.88 14.63 -5.35
C ARG A 86 1.13 16.09 -5.72
N SER A 87 0.41 16.61 -6.72
CA SER A 87 0.56 18.01 -7.16
C SER A 87 0.22 19.04 -6.09
N ARG A 88 -0.49 18.62 -5.03
CA ARG A 88 -0.86 19.42 -3.86
C ARG A 88 0.04 19.19 -2.64
N GLY A 89 1.18 18.49 -2.84
CA GLY A 89 2.16 18.25 -1.79
C GLY A 89 1.77 17.16 -0.79
N ILE A 90 0.66 16.46 -0.99
CA ILE A 90 0.27 15.33 -0.14
C ILE A 90 1.13 14.11 -0.51
N LYS A 91 1.75 13.47 0.47
CA LYS A 91 2.58 12.29 0.27
C LYS A 91 1.74 11.09 -0.21
N LEU A 92 2.30 10.26 -1.06
CA LEU A 92 1.63 9.09 -1.59
C LEU A 92 2.01 7.81 -0.83
N CYS A 93 0.99 7.02 -0.48
CA CYS A 93 1.13 5.61 -0.18
C CYS A 93 0.44 4.83 -1.30
N CYS A 94 1.22 4.20 -2.16
CA CYS A 94 0.73 3.52 -3.35
C CYS A 94 1.50 2.24 -3.60
N GLY A 95 0.79 1.13 -3.65
CA GLY A 95 1.32 -0.20 -3.93
C GLY A 95 0.26 -1.05 -4.63
N GLY A 96 0.31 -2.35 -4.38
CA GLY A 96 -0.62 -3.29 -4.99
C GLY A 96 -0.52 -4.70 -4.43
N ILE A 97 -1.00 -5.65 -5.23
CA ILE A 97 -1.06 -7.07 -4.88
C ILE A 97 -0.26 -7.87 -5.92
N ILE A 98 0.64 -8.69 -5.45
CA ILE A 98 1.43 -9.63 -6.25
C ILE A 98 0.76 -11.00 -6.21
N GLY A 99 0.71 -11.69 -7.35
CA GLY A 99 0.11 -13.01 -7.47
C GLY A 99 -1.32 -13.03 -7.99
N LEU A 100 -1.78 -11.94 -8.62
CA LEU A 100 -3.08 -11.86 -9.28
C LEU A 100 -3.12 -12.58 -10.65
N GLY A 101 -2.03 -13.25 -11.03
CA GLY A 101 -1.84 -13.92 -12.33
C GLY A 101 -0.98 -13.13 -13.32
N GLU A 102 -0.41 -12.02 -12.90
CA GLU A 102 0.52 -11.20 -13.67
C GLU A 102 1.87 -11.91 -13.90
N SER A 103 2.54 -11.61 -15.02
CA SER A 103 3.88 -12.11 -15.33
C SER A 103 4.98 -11.36 -14.56
N ILE A 104 6.20 -11.89 -14.59
CA ILE A 104 7.38 -11.22 -13.99
C ILE A 104 7.66 -9.88 -14.68
N GLU A 105 7.51 -9.82 -16.02
CA GLU A 105 7.66 -8.58 -16.78
C GLU A 105 6.62 -7.53 -16.35
N GLN A 106 5.39 -7.97 -16.07
CA GLN A 106 4.34 -7.08 -15.56
C GLN A 106 4.63 -6.60 -14.14
N ARG A 107 5.27 -7.41 -13.30
CA ARG A 107 5.77 -6.94 -11.98
C ARG A 107 6.87 -5.89 -12.13
N ALA A 108 7.78 -6.05 -13.09
CA ALA A 108 8.79 -5.05 -13.40
C ALA A 108 8.19 -3.77 -13.98
N GLU A 109 7.20 -3.87 -14.89
CA GLU A 109 6.41 -2.75 -15.37
C GLU A 109 5.76 -2.00 -14.20
N PHE A 110 5.14 -2.72 -13.28
CA PHE A 110 4.48 -2.13 -12.12
C PHE A 110 5.47 -1.36 -11.22
N ALA A 111 6.63 -1.94 -10.95
CA ALA A 111 7.69 -1.27 -10.18
C ALA A 111 8.14 0.04 -10.86
N THR A 112 8.29 0.04 -12.19
CA THR A 112 8.64 1.24 -12.97
C THR A 112 7.54 2.30 -12.92
N GLN A 113 6.28 1.90 -13.07
CA GLN A 113 5.13 2.80 -12.99
C GLN A 113 4.99 3.45 -11.60
N LEU A 114 5.30 2.71 -10.54
CA LEU A 114 5.38 3.27 -9.18
C LEU A 114 6.55 4.25 -9.06
N ALA A 115 7.72 3.95 -9.64
CA ALA A 115 8.88 4.84 -9.61
C ALA A 115 8.58 6.20 -10.27
N GLU A 116 7.83 6.22 -11.38
CA GLU A 116 7.38 7.45 -12.03
C GLU A 116 6.49 8.32 -11.12
N LEU A 117 5.67 7.70 -10.29
CA LEU A 117 4.82 8.40 -9.31
C LEU A 117 5.60 8.88 -8.09
N GLY A 118 6.70 8.21 -7.74
CA GLY A 118 7.52 8.55 -6.59
C GLY A 118 6.80 8.48 -5.25
N PRO A 119 6.09 7.39 -4.91
CA PRO A 119 5.42 7.28 -3.62
C PRO A 119 6.43 7.24 -2.47
N THR A 120 6.06 7.84 -1.34
CA THR A 120 6.87 7.75 -0.12
C THR A 120 6.77 6.37 0.51
N GLU A 121 5.62 5.71 0.36
CA GLU A 121 5.39 4.37 0.88
C GLU A 121 4.78 3.45 -0.18
N VAL A 122 5.27 2.21 -0.22
CA VAL A 122 4.84 1.18 -1.16
C VAL A 122 4.49 -0.10 -0.39
N PRO A 123 3.21 -0.30 -0.04
CA PRO A 123 2.78 -1.57 0.53
C PRO A 123 2.76 -2.65 -0.55
N ILE A 124 3.47 -3.75 -0.32
CA ILE A 124 3.39 -4.96 -1.13
C ILE A 124 2.51 -5.97 -0.40
N ASN A 125 1.37 -6.29 -1.01
CA ASN A 125 0.51 -7.37 -0.59
C ASN A 125 0.77 -8.59 -1.47
N PHE A 126 0.63 -9.78 -0.91
CA PHE A 126 0.60 -11.03 -1.66
C PHE A 126 -0.81 -11.58 -1.67
N LEU A 127 -1.24 -12.12 -2.82
CA LEU A 127 -2.58 -12.68 -2.94
C LEU A 127 -2.73 -13.85 -1.96
N ASN A 128 -3.78 -13.80 -1.18
CA ASN A 128 -4.26 -14.92 -0.38
C ASN A 128 -5.57 -15.41 -1.03
N PRO A 129 -5.54 -16.45 -1.88
CA PRO A 129 -6.73 -16.96 -2.56
C PRO A 129 -7.77 -17.41 -1.53
N ARG A 130 -9.02 -16.96 -1.70
CA ARG A 130 -10.12 -17.30 -0.81
C ARG A 130 -11.29 -17.87 -1.58
N PRO A 131 -11.92 -18.95 -1.09
CA PRO A 131 -13.11 -19.51 -1.69
C PRO A 131 -14.20 -18.46 -1.93
N GLY A 132 -14.88 -18.54 -3.06
CA GLY A 132 -15.92 -17.58 -3.46
C GLY A 132 -15.41 -16.26 -4.03
N THR A 133 -14.11 -16.13 -4.26
CA THR A 133 -13.53 -14.95 -4.94
C THR A 133 -13.12 -15.30 -6.38
N PRO A 134 -13.03 -14.31 -7.30
CA PRO A 134 -12.58 -14.57 -8.67
C PRO A 134 -11.18 -15.20 -8.78
N PHE A 135 -10.36 -15.07 -7.75
CA PHE A 135 -8.98 -15.55 -7.71
C PHE A 135 -8.77 -16.79 -6.82
N GLU A 136 -9.85 -17.47 -6.41
CA GLU A 136 -9.79 -18.60 -5.47
C GLU A 136 -8.91 -19.78 -5.92
N ASN A 137 -8.76 -19.95 -7.24
CA ASN A 137 -7.99 -21.05 -7.84
C ASN A 137 -6.58 -20.65 -8.28
N LEU A 138 -6.16 -19.41 -8.03
CA LEU A 138 -4.79 -19.02 -8.35
C LEU A 138 -3.80 -19.65 -7.33
N PRO A 139 -2.64 -20.12 -7.81
CA PRO A 139 -1.59 -20.59 -6.90
C PRO A 139 -1.02 -19.43 -6.09
N LEU A 140 -0.51 -19.74 -4.90
CA LEU A 140 0.32 -18.80 -4.16
C LEU A 140 1.59 -18.49 -4.96
N VAL A 141 2.06 -17.26 -4.87
CA VAL A 141 3.37 -16.88 -5.39
C VAL A 141 4.43 -17.65 -4.59
N SER A 142 5.41 -18.22 -5.27
CA SER A 142 6.55 -18.85 -4.59
C SER A 142 7.33 -17.81 -3.76
N MET A 143 7.92 -18.25 -2.66
CA MET A 143 8.79 -17.39 -1.84
C MET A 143 9.89 -16.75 -2.69
N GLU A 144 10.53 -17.53 -3.58
CA GLU A 144 11.58 -17.05 -4.47
C GLU A 144 11.11 -15.93 -5.40
N ASP A 145 9.95 -16.07 -6.05
CA ASP A 145 9.39 -15.04 -6.93
C ASP A 145 8.92 -13.81 -6.16
N ALA A 146 8.43 -14.00 -4.94
CA ALA A 146 8.07 -12.90 -4.06
C ALA A 146 9.31 -12.08 -3.67
N LEU A 147 10.41 -12.74 -3.30
CA LEU A 147 11.69 -12.09 -2.96
C LEU A 147 12.32 -11.39 -4.16
N ARG A 148 12.31 -12.02 -5.35
CA ARG A 148 12.73 -11.37 -6.60
C ARG A 148 11.92 -10.11 -6.89
N THR A 149 10.61 -10.16 -6.66
CA THR A 149 9.73 -9.00 -6.82
C THR A 149 10.11 -7.89 -5.85
N VAL A 150 10.33 -8.21 -4.58
CA VAL A 150 10.80 -7.24 -3.56
C VAL A 150 12.11 -6.58 -3.99
N ALA A 151 13.09 -7.35 -4.44
CA ALA A 151 14.35 -6.82 -4.91
C ALA A 151 14.19 -5.88 -6.13
N ALA A 152 13.38 -6.28 -7.12
CA ALA A 152 13.07 -5.43 -8.27
C ALA A 152 12.42 -4.11 -7.87
N PHE A 153 11.46 -4.13 -6.94
CA PHE A 153 10.84 -2.93 -6.40
C PHE A 153 11.85 -2.05 -5.67
N ARG A 154 12.78 -2.63 -4.88
CA ARG A 154 13.81 -1.86 -4.21
C ARG A 154 14.76 -1.17 -5.20
N PHE A 155 15.16 -1.82 -6.29
CA PHE A 155 15.95 -1.20 -7.33
C PHE A 155 15.23 -0.05 -8.02
N ALA A 156 13.94 -0.21 -8.32
CA ALA A 156 13.13 0.83 -8.95
C ALA A 156 12.81 2.00 -7.98
N LEU A 157 12.70 1.72 -6.69
CA LEU A 157 12.22 2.66 -5.64
C LEU A 157 13.24 2.77 -4.49
N PRO A 158 14.47 3.24 -4.75
CA PRO A 158 15.56 3.20 -3.75
C PRO A 158 15.28 4.04 -2.50
N LYS A 159 14.44 5.08 -2.61
CA LYS A 159 14.16 6.03 -1.51
C LYS A 159 12.84 5.77 -0.79
N SER A 160 11.95 4.95 -1.35
CA SER A 160 10.63 4.69 -0.79
C SER A 160 10.71 3.74 0.42
N THR A 161 9.78 3.89 1.35
CA THR A 161 9.51 2.86 2.33
C THR A 161 8.72 1.75 1.66
N ILE A 162 9.38 0.63 1.35
CA ILE A 162 8.72 -0.58 0.85
C ILE A 162 8.38 -1.45 2.03
N ARG A 163 7.12 -1.77 2.21
CA ARG A 163 6.69 -2.49 3.40
C ARG A 163 5.88 -3.74 3.07
N PHE A 164 6.10 -4.76 3.86
CA PHE A 164 5.23 -5.91 3.87
C PHE A 164 3.83 -5.52 4.35
N ALA A 165 2.83 -6.02 3.65
CA ALA A 165 1.42 -5.85 3.97
C ALA A 165 0.73 -7.22 3.99
N GLY A 166 -0.54 -7.32 3.60
CA GLY A 166 -1.30 -8.56 3.69
C GLY A 166 -0.74 -9.72 2.87
N GLY A 167 -0.88 -10.93 3.39
CA GLY A 167 -0.50 -12.17 2.72
C GLY A 167 0.96 -12.59 2.85
N ARG A 168 1.80 -11.80 3.51
CA ARG A 168 3.21 -12.10 3.71
C ARG A 168 3.44 -13.41 4.46
N GLU A 169 2.59 -13.70 5.42
CA GLU A 169 2.70 -14.87 6.31
C GLU A 169 2.58 -16.18 5.53
N ILE A 170 1.63 -16.23 4.59
CA ILE A 170 1.34 -17.45 3.82
C ILE A 170 2.27 -17.60 2.59
N THR A 171 2.81 -16.49 2.08
CA THR A 171 3.67 -16.50 0.89
C THR A 171 5.13 -16.66 1.24
N LEU A 172 5.60 -16.02 2.30
CA LEU A 172 7.01 -15.95 2.65
C LEU A 172 7.37 -16.84 3.85
N GLY A 173 6.45 -17.02 4.81
CA GLY A 173 6.82 -17.62 6.10
C GLY A 173 7.93 -16.82 6.82
N ASP A 174 8.46 -17.36 7.90
CA ASP A 174 9.47 -16.66 8.69
C ASP A 174 10.80 -16.48 7.94
N GLU A 175 11.23 -17.50 7.19
CA GLU A 175 12.46 -17.44 6.39
C GLU A 175 12.39 -16.36 5.32
N GLY A 176 11.37 -16.37 4.49
CA GLY A 176 11.20 -15.39 3.43
C GLY A 176 10.95 -13.97 3.94
N MET A 177 10.36 -13.80 5.13
CA MET A 177 10.25 -12.48 5.74
C MET A 177 11.61 -11.93 6.18
N ARG A 178 12.51 -12.76 6.73
CA ARG A 178 13.90 -12.40 7.07
C ARG A 178 14.70 -12.00 5.83
N ASP A 179 14.60 -12.81 4.78
CA ASP A 179 15.26 -12.53 3.51
C ASP A 179 14.73 -11.26 2.84
N GLY A 180 13.43 -11.02 2.92
CA GLY A 180 12.82 -9.80 2.41
C GLY A 180 13.29 -8.53 3.13
N LEU A 181 13.47 -8.60 4.45
CA LEU A 181 14.00 -7.48 5.26
C LEU A 181 15.45 -7.14 4.90
N THR A 182 16.27 -8.15 4.65
CA THR A 182 17.66 -7.94 4.21
C THR A 182 17.74 -7.64 2.72
N GLY A 183 16.74 -8.06 1.92
CA GLY A 183 16.69 -7.94 0.47
C GLY A 183 15.97 -6.70 -0.08
N GLY A 184 15.39 -5.84 0.77
CA GLY A 184 14.79 -4.61 0.24
C GLY A 184 13.58 -4.04 0.99
N ILE A 185 12.92 -4.81 1.83
CA ILE A 185 11.85 -4.33 2.69
C ILE A 185 12.44 -3.51 3.85
N ASN A 186 11.82 -2.39 4.16
CA ASN A 186 12.21 -1.53 5.27
C ASN A 186 11.01 -1.03 6.08
N GLY A 187 9.92 -1.78 6.08
CA GLY A 187 8.75 -1.51 6.90
C GLY A 187 7.76 -2.67 6.96
N PHE A 188 6.88 -2.63 7.95
CA PHE A 188 5.78 -3.59 8.12
C PHE A 188 4.44 -2.89 8.31
N ILE A 189 3.36 -3.62 8.02
CA ILE A 189 2.07 -3.42 8.65
C ILE A 189 1.97 -4.51 9.72
N ALA A 190 2.11 -4.12 10.99
CA ALA A 190 2.05 -5.03 12.12
C ALA A 190 0.60 -5.25 12.59
N GLY A 191 0.36 -6.40 13.23
CA GLY A 191 -0.94 -6.76 13.78
C GLY A 191 -1.93 -7.30 12.76
N ASN A 192 -3.19 -7.41 13.18
CA ASN A 192 -4.24 -7.98 12.35
C ASN A 192 -4.65 -7.05 11.20
N TYR A 193 -4.89 -7.66 10.04
CA TYR A 193 -5.50 -6.97 8.90
C TYR A 193 -7.02 -6.84 9.09
N LEU A 194 -7.67 -6.02 8.27
CA LEU A 194 -9.10 -5.76 8.41
C LEU A 194 -9.99 -7.01 8.26
N THR A 195 -9.51 -8.04 7.55
CA THR A 195 -10.29 -9.23 7.19
C THR A 195 -9.60 -10.55 7.52
N THR A 196 -8.32 -10.51 7.88
CA THR A 196 -7.50 -11.69 8.19
C THR A 196 -6.60 -11.41 9.37
N LEU A 197 -6.18 -12.47 10.05
CA LEU A 197 -5.13 -12.40 11.05
C LEU A 197 -3.79 -12.11 10.37
N GLY A 198 -2.96 -11.33 11.00
CA GLY A 198 -1.57 -11.07 10.62
C GLY A 198 -0.61 -11.53 11.71
N CYS A 199 0.68 -11.23 11.58
CA CYS A 199 1.65 -11.45 12.62
C CYS A 199 1.43 -10.52 13.81
N SER A 200 1.71 -11.00 15.02
CA SER A 200 1.73 -10.12 16.19
C SER A 200 2.86 -9.09 16.09
N ALA A 201 2.67 -7.96 16.73
CA ALA A 201 3.71 -6.93 16.77
C ALA A 201 4.98 -7.45 17.49
N GLU A 202 4.80 -8.31 18.49
CA GLU A 202 5.90 -8.93 19.23
C GLU A 202 6.77 -9.80 18.30
N ASN A 203 6.16 -10.66 17.50
CA ASN A 203 6.90 -11.51 16.54
C ASN A 203 7.68 -10.68 15.52
N ASP A 204 7.09 -9.58 15.01
CA ASP A 204 7.78 -8.67 14.10
C ASP A 204 8.97 -7.97 14.80
N LEU A 205 8.81 -7.56 16.06
CA LEU A 205 9.87 -6.93 16.87
C LEU A 205 11.01 -7.91 17.20
N ASP A 206 10.67 -9.14 17.55
CA ASP A 206 11.67 -10.19 17.84
C ASP A 206 12.50 -10.47 16.59
N MET A 207 11.87 -10.60 15.42
CA MET A 207 12.55 -10.80 14.14
C MET A 207 13.51 -9.64 13.83
N LEU A 208 13.09 -8.38 14.01
CA LEU A 208 13.96 -7.22 13.80
C LEU A 208 15.16 -7.21 14.78
N SER A 209 14.92 -7.58 16.04
CA SER A 209 15.96 -7.69 17.07
C SER A 209 17.00 -8.75 16.71
N GLU A 210 16.57 -9.93 16.31
CA GLU A 210 17.44 -11.03 15.87
C GLU A 210 18.29 -10.67 14.63
N LEU A 211 17.71 -9.89 13.71
CA LEU A 211 18.41 -9.40 12.52
C LEU A 211 19.23 -8.13 12.77
N HIS A 212 19.24 -7.61 13.99
CA HIS A 212 19.91 -6.36 14.37
C HIS A 212 19.47 -5.15 13.51
N ILE A 213 18.20 -5.13 13.07
CA ILE A 213 17.63 -4.05 12.28
C ILE A 213 17.01 -3.01 13.23
N PRO A 214 17.52 -1.76 13.25
CA PRO A 214 17.00 -0.74 14.14
C PRO A 214 15.61 -0.25 13.69
N ILE A 215 14.75 0.06 14.65
CA ILE A 215 13.47 0.71 14.42
C ILE A 215 13.68 2.23 14.45
N ARG A 216 13.17 2.92 13.42
CA ARG A 216 13.18 4.39 13.41
C ARG A 216 12.26 4.96 14.48
N GLU A 217 12.71 5.95 15.20
CA GLU A 217 11.84 6.74 16.04
C GLU A 217 10.89 7.62 15.23
N LYS A 218 9.72 7.95 15.80
CA LYS A 218 8.67 8.75 15.12
C LYS A 218 9.19 10.09 14.56
N LYS A 219 10.12 10.74 15.26
CA LYS A 219 10.75 12.02 14.86
C LYS A 219 11.63 11.92 13.62
N ASP A 220 12.05 10.71 13.24
CA ASP A 220 12.95 10.47 12.09
C ASP A 220 12.17 10.15 10.81
N VAL A 221 10.84 10.10 10.89
CA VAL A 221 9.92 9.82 9.77
C VAL A 221 9.32 11.15 9.30
N GLN A 222 10.10 11.92 8.53
CA GLN A 222 9.62 13.15 7.87
C GLN A 222 9.11 12.89 6.46
#